data_8820fc4e1feea35eb1a85efb1aadfa79
#
_entry.id   8820fc4e1feea35eb1a85efb1aadfa79
#
_cell.length_a   1.000
_cell.length_b   1.000
_cell.length_c   1.000
_cell.angle_alpha   90.00
_cell.angle_beta   90.00
_cell.angle_gamma   90.00
#
_symmetry.space_group_name_H-M   'P 1'
#
loop_
_entity.id
_entity.type
_entity.pdbx_description
1 polymer ?
#
loop_
_entity_poly.entity_id
_entity_poly.type
_entity_poly.pdbx_seq_one_letter_code
_entity_poly.pdbx_strand_id
1 'polypeptide(L)'
;ESRGTLALQAPRQMRWQTTAPFEQTIVADGAHVWVYEPDLQQVSVRNQSSAEAHSPLVVLTDLSQLEQQFRTSEGGSHDGLVWLRLEPRADDAEFAQAELGFDGGDLRQMRFSDQLGNRTVIRFSDWRRNPALPSATFRFVPPAGVDVVGETRPEADVVPLDERDE
;
A
#
# COMPACT_ATOMS: atom_id res chain seq x y z
N GLU A 1 6.17 7.01 17.68
CA GLU A 1 7.06 6.89 16.54
C GLU A 1 7.19 5.42 16.15
N SER A 2 6.94 5.10 14.90
CA SER A 2 7.06 3.75 14.36
C SER A 2 8.26 3.67 13.40
N ARG A 3 8.85 2.49 13.27
CA ARG A 3 10.00 2.24 12.39
C ARG A 3 9.78 0.97 11.59
N GLY A 4 10.36 0.94 10.39
CA GLY A 4 10.23 -0.22 9.53
C GLY A 4 11.03 -0.09 8.24
N THR A 5 10.70 -0.96 7.31
CA THR A 5 11.32 -1.03 5.99
C THR A 5 10.28 -1.00 4.89
N LEU A 6 10.68 -0.52 3.72
CA LEU A 6 9.85 -0.46 2.53
C LEU A 6 10.62 -1.02 1.34
N ALA A 7 9.98 -1.90 0.57
CA ALA A 7 10.44 -2.33 -0.73
C ALA A 7 9.37 -2.04 -1.78
N LEU A 8 9.77 -1.54 -2.93
CA LEU A 8 8.91 -1.23 -4.06
C LEU A 8 9.44 -1.89 -5.32
N GLN A 9 8.56 -2.46 -6.12
CA GLN A 9 8.88 -2.99 -7.43
C GLN A 9 7.76 -2.65 -8.41
N ALA A 10 8.12 -1.96 -9.50
CA ALA A 10 7.17 -1.75 -10.59
C ALA A 10 6.70 -3.08 -11.20
N PRO A 11 5.44 -3.16 -11.66
CA PRO A 11 4.53 -2.03 -11.76
C PRO A 11 3.68 -1.75 -10.51
N ARG A 12 3.41 -2.71 -9.65
CA ARG A 12 2.41 -2.54 -8.58
C ARG A 12 2.70 -3.38 -7.34
N GLN A 13 3.98 -3.55 -7.01
CA GLN A 13 4.38 -4.40 -5.88
C GLN A 13 5.01 -3.57 -4.78
N MET A 14 4.63 -3.86 -3.55
CA MET A 14 5.12 -3.19 -2.36
C MET A 14 5.19 -4.17 -1.18
N ARG A 15 6.22 -4.01 -0.36
CA ARG A 15 6.29 -4.60 0.97
C ARG A 15 6.63 -3.52 1.98
N TRP A 16 5.72 -3.27 2.87
CA TRP A 16 5.88 -2.37 4.00
C TRP A 16 5.91 -3.20 5.28
N GLN A 17 6.96 -3.05 6.06
CA GLN A 17 7.11 -3.81 7.29
C GLN A 17 7.45 -2.86 8.44
N THR A 18 6.54 -2.73 9.39
CA THR A 18 6.76 -2.04 10.65
C THR A 18 7.32 -3.02 11.67
N THR A 19 8.38 -2.63 12.35
CA THR A 19 9.07 -3.48 13.33
C THR A 19 8.94 -2.98 14.76
N ALA A 20 8.56 -1.72 14.94
CA ALA A 20 8.36 -1.12 16.26
C ALA A 20 7.36 0.02 16.18
N PRO A 21 6.56 0.27 17.23
CA PRO A 21 6.42 -0.50 18.49
C PRO A 21 5.62 -1.80 18.29
N PHE A 22 4.78 -1.88 17.25
CA PHE A 22 3.98 -3.06 16.91
C PHE A 22 4.40 -3.56 15.53
N GLU A 23 4.49 -4.86 15.39
CA GLU A 23 4.79 -5.48 14.10
C GLU A 23 3.57 -5.43 13.19
N GLN A 24 3.78 -5.00 11.95
CA GLN A 24 2.78 -5.03 10.89
C GLN A 24 3.48 -5.27 9.56
N THR A 25 2.93 -6.13 8.75
CA THR A 25 3.40 -6.35 7.37
C THR A 25 2.28 -6.05 6.39
N ILE A 26 2.57 -5.19 5.43
CA ILE A 26 1.66 -4.89 4.31
C ILE A 26 2.35 -5.33 3.03
N VAL A 27 1.70 -6.18 2.26
CA VAL A 27 2.20 -6.67 0.97
C VAL A 27 1.16 -6.40 -0.11
N ALA A 28 1.55 -5.64 -1.12
CA ALA A 28 0.80 -5.50 -2.36
C ALA A 28 1.49 -6.37 -3.42
N ASP A 29 0.77 -7.36 -3.94
CA ASP A 29 1.32 -8.37 -4.86
C ASP A 29 0.99 -8.10 -6.34
N GLY A 30 0.30 -6.99 -6.61
CA GLY A 30 -0.20 -6.62 -7.93
C GLY A 30 -1.69 -6.93 -8.13
N ALA A 31 -2.28 -7.78 -7.33
CA ALA A 31 -3.69 -8.14 -7.35
C ALA A 31 -4.40 -7.82 -6.03
N HIS A 32 -3.75 -8.10 -4.91
CA HIS A 32 -4.29 -7.93 -3.57
C HIS A 32 -3.33 -7.15 -2.68
N VAL A 33 -3.89 -6.50 -1.66
CA VAL A 33 -3.15 -5.92 -0.54
C VAL A 33 -3.45 -6.75 0.70
N TRP A 34 -2.39 -7.30 1.26
CA TRP A 34 -2.41 -8.10 2.47
C TRP A 34 -1.90 -7.27 3.64
N VAL A 35 -2.64 -7.24 4.73
CA VAL A 35 -2.23 -6.59 5.98
C VAL A 35 -2.20 -7.64 7.07
N TYR A 36 -1.02 -7.92 7.58
CA TYR A 36 -0.80 -8.88 8.65
C TYR A 36 -0.41 -8.18 9.95
N GLU A 37 -1.16 -8.45 10.97
CA GLU A 37 -0.96 -7.93 12.33
C GLU A 37 -0.73 -9.11 13.29
N PRO A 38 0.55 -9.47 13.57
CA PRO A 38 0.89 -10.63 14.38
C PRO A 38 0.26 -10.61 15.78
N ASP A 39 0.23 -9.44 16.43
CA ASP A 39 -0.32 -9.30 17.78
C ASP A 39 -1.82 -9.59 17.85
N LEU A 40 -2.54 -9.38 16.75
CA LEU A 40 -3.96 -9.69 16.62
C LEU A 40 -4.21 -11.07 16.01
N GLN A 41 -3.16 -11.74 15.54
CA GLN A 41 -3.25 -12.98 14.75
C GLN A 41 -4.26 -12.88 13.59
N GLN A 42 -4.24 -11.74 12.91
CA GLN A 42 -5.19 -11.42 11.87
C GLN A 42 -4.48 -10.99 10.59
N VAL A 43 -5.01 -11.47 9.47
CA VAL A 43 -4.68 -11.02 8.13
C VAL A 43 -5.93 -10.43 7.50
N SER A 44 -5.83 -9.21 7.01
CA SER A 44 -6.85 -8.64 6.14
C SER A 44 -6.35 -8.60 4.70
N VAL A 45 -7.24 -8.84 3.75
CA VAL A 45 -6.94 -8.82 2.32
C VAL A 45 -8.00 -8.05 1.57
N ARG A 46 -7.55 -7.19 0.65
CA ARG A 46 -8.41 -6.39 -0.23
C ARG A 46 -7.92 -6.46 -1.66
N ASN A 47 -8.82 -6.23 -2.59
CA ASN A 47 -8.43 -6.00 -3.98
C ASN A 47 -7.54 -4.76 -4.05
N GLN A 48 -6.40 -4.84 -4.74
CA GLN A 48 -5.42 -3.76 -4.78
C GLN A 48 -5.97 -2.50 -5.43
N SER A 49 -6.76 -2.61 -6.48
CA SER A 49 -7.36 -1.44 -7.15
C SER A 49 -8.31 -0.66 -6.22
N SER A 50 -9.05 -1.35 -5.37
CA SER A 50 -9.88 -0.69 -4.34
C SER A 50 -9.03 -0.04 -3.26
N ALA A 51 -7.96 -0.71 -2.82
CA ALA A 51 -7.07 -0.18 -1.79
C ALA A 51 -6.31 1.06 -2.26
N GLU A 52 -5.88 1.10 -3.51
CA GLU A 52 -5.18 2.26 -4.10
C GLU A 52 -6.04 3.53 -4.08
N ALA A 53 -7.35 3.39 -4.24
CA ALA A 53 -8.27 4.53 -4.21
C ALA A 53 -8.47 5.10 -2.80
N HIS A 54 -8.16 4.35 -1.75
CA HIS A 54 -8.49 4.69 -0.37
C HIS A 54 -7.29 4.94 0.53
N SER A 55 -6.11 4.41 0.21
CA SER A 55 -4.94 4.49 1.08
C SER A 55 -3.80 5.29 0.47
N PRO A 56 -3.28 6.30 1.19
CA PRO A 56 -2.14 7.07 0.70
C PRO A 56 -0.84 6.26 0.61
N LEU A 57 -0.69 5.19 1.38
CA LEU A 57 0.49 4.33 1.31
C LEU A 57 0.52 3.51 0.02
N VAL A 58 -0.64 3.07 -0.42
CA VAL A 58 -0.75 2.24 -1.63
C VAL A 58 -0.50 3.06 -2.90
N VAL A 59 -0.61 4.38 -2.83
CA VAL A 59 -0.26 5.26 -3.95
C VAL A 59 1.18 5.08 -4.43
N LEU A 60 2.06 4.66 -3.55
CA LEU A 60 3.47 4.40 -3.86
C LEU A 60 3.67 3.18 -4.77
N THR A 61 2.67 2.32 -4.91
CA THR A 61 2.77 1.09 -5.72
C THR A 61 2.77 1.37 -7.22
N ASP A 62 2.04 2.40 -7.66
CA ASP A 62 1.94 2.76 -9.07
C ASP A 62 1.79 4.27 -9.25
N LEU A 63 2.93 4.95 -9.35
CA LEU A 63 2.98 6.40 -9.56
C LEU A 63 2.47 6.81 -10.96
N SER A 64 2.41 5.89 -11.92
CA SER A 64 1.93 6.20 -13.28
C SER A 64 0.42 6.45 -13.31
N GLN A 65 -0.32 5.94 -12.34
CA GLN A 65 -1.77 6.11 -12.25
C GLN A 65 -2.22 7.19 -11.25
N LEU A 66 -1.26 7.95 -10.76
CA LEU A 66 -1.48 8.95 -9.71
C LEU A 66 -2.56 9.96 -10.10
N GLU A 67 -2.50 10.48 -11.32
CA GLU A 67 -3.44 11.49 -11.82
C GLU A 67 -4.85 10.94 -12.06
N GLN A 68 -5.01 9.65 -12.23
CA GLN A 68 -6.33 9.03 -12.40
C GLN A 68 -7.09 8.93 -11.10
N GLN A 69 -6.39 8.76 -9.99
CA GLN A 69 -6.98 8.56 -8.67
C GLN A 69 -6.93 9.80 -7.79
N PHE A 70 -6.00 10.71 -8.08
CA PHE A 70 -5.77 11.92 -7.29
C PHE A 70 -5.71 13.14 -8.17
N ARG A 71 -6.18 14.27 -7.62
CA ARG A 71 -5.86 15.59 -8.15
C ARG A 71 -4.50 15.97 -7.64
N THR A 72 -3.58 16.26 -8.56
CA THR A 72 -2.22 16.64 -8.23
C THR A 72 -2.03 18.13 -8.39
N SER A 73 -1.26 18.72 -7.51
CA SER A 73 -0.84 20.12 -7.59
C SER A 73 0.56 20.31 -7.02
N GLU A 74 1.25 21.35 -7.46
CA GLU A 74 2.55 21.69 -6.92
C GLU A 74 2.41 22.22 -5.50
N GLY A 75 3.19 21.68 -4.57
CA GLY A 75 3.24 22.10 -3.17
C GLY A 75 4.38 23.10 -2.87
N GLY A 76 5.14 23.50 -3.89
CA GLY A 76 6.29 24.40 -3.76
C GLY A 76 7.56 23.72 -3.27
N SER A 77 8.58 24.52 -3.04
CA SER A 77 9.88 24.08 -2.49
C SER A 77 10.04 24.64 -1.10
N HIS A 78 10.12 23.77 -0.10
CA HIS A 78 10.38 24.15 1.29
C HIS A 78 10.96 22.96 2.06
N ASP A 79 11.61 23.25 3.19
CA ASP A 79 12.28 22.23 4.01
C ASP A 79 13.36 21.43 3.25
N GLY A 80 13.95 22.01 2.20
CA GLY A 80 14.93 21.35 1.34
C GLY A 80 14.34 20.36 0.36
N LEU A 81 13.02 20.28 0.22
CA LEU A 81 12.30 19.33 -0.62
C LEU A 81 11.39 20.04 -1.63
N VAL A 82 11.12 19.38 -2.74
CA VAL A 82 10.09 19.78 -3.70
C VAL A 82 8.83 18.94 -3.41
N TRP A 83 7.71 19.60 -3.23
CA TRP A 83 6.48 18.97 -2.78
C TRP A 83 5.45 18.83 -3.89
N LEU A 84 4.82 17.66 -3.93
CA LEU A 84 3.66 17.34 -4.73
C LEU A 84 2.48 17.12 -3.79
N ARG A 85 1.38 17.83 -4.02
CA ARG A 85 0.14 17.69 -3.26
C ARG A 85 -0.81 16.77 -3.97
N LEU A 86 -1.44 15.87 -3.21
CA LEU A 86 -2.41 14.89 -3.68
C LEU A 86 -3.73 15.06 -2.94
N GLU A 87 -4.82 15.16 -3.69
CA GLU A 87 -6.18 15.10 -3.16
C GLU A 87 -6.91 13.91 -3.80
N PRO A 88 -7.51 13.02 -3.01
CA PRO A 88 -8.22 11.88 -3.57
C PRO A 88 -9.43 12.34 -4.38
N ARG A 89 -9.68 11.67 -5.50
CA ARG A 89 -10.90 11.87 -6.30
C ARG A 89 -12.09 11.10 -5.76
N ALA A 90 -11.84 10.02 -5.00
CA ALA A 90 -12.87 9.24 -4.35
C ALA A 90 -13.43 9.96 -3.13
N ASP A 91 -14.76 10.01 -2.99
CA ASP A 91 -15.43 10.68 -1.88
C ASP A 91 -15.29 9.92 -0.55
N ASP A 92 -15.04 8.62 -0.62
CA ASP A 92 -14.91 7.71 0.52
C ASP A 92 -13.45 7.37 0.87
N ALA A 93 -12.48 8.17 0.41
CA ALA A 93 -11.08 7.98 0.74
C ALA A 93 -10.82 8.11 2.25
N GLU A 94 -9.90 7.29 2.75
CA GLU A 94 -9.52 7.28 4.17
C GLU A 94 -8.72 8.52 4.57
N PHE A 95 -8.19 9.26 3.62
CA PHE A 95 -7.43 10.49 3.86
C PHE A 95 -8.01 11.69 3.09
N ALA A 96 -7.79 12.88 3.63
CA ALA A 96 -8.26 14.13 3.03
C ALA A 96 -7.24 14.71 2.05
N GLN A 97 -5.96 14.63 2.40
CA GLN A 97 -4.85 15.19 1.62
C GLN A 97 -3.55 14.46 1.92
N ALA A 98 -2.71 14.31 0.91
CA ALA A 98 -1.34 13.84 1.05
C ALA A 98 -0.37 14.79 0.36
N GLU A 99 0.86 14.83 0.84
CA GLU A 99 1.97 15.56 0.23
C GLU A 99 3.20 14.64 0.15
N LEU A 100 3.84 14.64 -1.02
CA LEU A 100 5.07 13.90 -1.27
C LEU A 100 6.23 14.88 -1.42
N GLY A 101 7.24 14.73 -0.60
CA GLY A 101 8.45 15.56 -0.62
C GLY A 101 9.63 14.83 -1.24
N PHE A 102 10.20 15.42 -2.29
CA PHE A 102 11.28 14.84 -3.08
C PHE A 102 12.58 15.63 -2.93
N ASP A 103 13.69 14.93 -2.91
CA ASP A 103 15.03 15.46 -3.05
C ASP A 103 15.72 14.79 -4.25
N GLY A 104 15.89 15.53 -5.33
CA GLY A 104 16.57 15.05 -6.54
C GLY A 104 15.98 13.79 -7.17
N GLY A 105 14.68 13.54 -7.00
CA GLY A 105 13.98 12.38 -7.53
C GLY A 105 13.81 11.25 -6.50
N ASP A 106 14.39 11.36 -5.32
CA ASP A 106 14.16 10.44 -4.20
C ASP A 106 13.02 10.96 -3.32
N LEU A 107 12.04 10.12 -3.04
CA LEU A 107 11.01 10.42 -2.06
C LEU A 107 11.63 10.40 -0.66
N ARG A 108 11.62 11.56 0.01
CA ARG A 108 12.20 11.71 1.36
C ARG A 108 11.17 11.76 2.44
N GLN A 109 10.00 12.29 2.14
CA GLN A 109 8.96 12.47 3.12
C GLN A 109 7.58 12.34 2.48
N MET A 110 6.66 11.76 3.23
CA MET A 110 5.24 11.74 2.93
C MET A 110 4.47 12.27 4.13
N ARG A 111 3.55 13.17 3.91
CA ARG A 111 2.63 13.71 4.91
C ARG A 111 1.22 13.46 4.46
N PHE A 112 0.37 13.02 5.35
CA PHE A 112 -1.05 12.93 5.05
C PHE A 112 -1.91 13.21 6.28
N SER A 113 -3.11 13.68 6.03
CA SER A 113 -4.14 13.89 7.04
C SER A 113 -5.36 13.05 6.70
N ASP A 114 -5.96 12.47 7.73
CA ASP A 114 -7.23 11.76 7.59
C ASP A 114 -8.42 12.73 7.63
N GLN A 115 -9.62 12.20 7.46
CA GLN A 115 -10.86 12.99 7.47
C GLN A 115 -11.18 13.60 8.85
N LEU A 116 -10.55 13.10 9.91
CA LEU A 116 -10.70 13.59 11.28
C LEU A 116 -9.67 14.66 11.65
N GLY A 117 -8.73 14.96 10.75
CA GLY A 117 -7.68 15.95 10.98
C GLY A 117 -6.42 15.40 11.64
N ASN A 118 -6.31 14.09 11.85
CA ASN A 118 -5.07 13.48 12.30
C ASN A 118 -4.01 13.57 11.21
N ARG A 119 -2.78 13.86 11.61
CA ARG A 119 -1.64 13.99 10.69
C ARG A 119 -0.64 12.89 10.91
N THR A 120 -0.19 12.31 9.81
CA THR A 120 0.88 11.31 9.79
C THR A 120 2.03 11.82 8.92
N VAL A 121 3.24 11.65 9.40
CA VAL A 121 4.48 11.97 8.69
C VAL A 121 5.32 10.73 8.60
N ILE A 122 5.73 10.38 7.39
CA ILE A 122 6.63 9.26 7.11
C ILE A 122 7.90 9.84 6.51
N ARG A 123 9.06 9.44 7.06
CA ARG A 123 10.37 9.81 6.55
C ARG A 123 11.04 8.58 5.98
N PHE A 124 11.59 8.73 4.79
CA PHE A 124 12.30 7.69 4.08
C PHE A 124 13.80 8.00 4.03
N SER A 125 14.61 7.00 4.26
CA SER A 125 16.07 7.11 4.22
C SER A 125 16.68 5.82 3.64
N ASP A 126 17.97 5.88 3.34
CA ASP A 126 18.74 4.71 2.91
C ASP A 126 18.20 4.03 1.64
N TRP A 127 17.74 4.81 0.68
CA TRP A 127 17.27 4.31 -0.59
C TRP A 127 18.34 3.53 -1.33
N ARG A 128 17.98 2.33 -1.79
CA ARG A 128 18.77 1.51 -2.71
C ARG A 128 17.99 1.32 -3.99
N ARG A 129 18.58 1.71 -5.11
CA ARG A 129 17.96 1.55 -6.43
C ARG A 129 18.32 0.22 -7.03
N ASN A 130 17.32 -0.48 -7.56
CA ASN A 130 17.49 -1.76 -8.27
C ASN A 130 18.31 -2.81 -7.51
N PRO A 131 18.10 -3.01 -6.20
CA PRO A 131 18.76 -4.07 -5.47
C PRO A 131 18.23 -5.43 -5.92
N ALA A 132 19.04 -6.47 -5.77
CA ALA A 132 18.57 -7.84 -5.91
C ALA A 132 17.67 -8.18 -4.71
N LEU A 133 16.39 -8.47 -4.95
CA LEU A 133 15.44 -8.87 -3.93
C LEU A 133 15.04 -10.34 -4.10
N PRO A 134 14.79 -11.08 -3.01
CA PRO A 134 14.23 -12.42 -3.08
C PRO A 134 12.89 -12.42 -3.81
N SER A 135 12.59 -13.46 -4.59
CA SER A 135 11.34 -13.59 -5.33
C SER A 135 10.09 -13.60 -4.44
N ALA A 136 10.24 -14.01 -3.17
CA ALA A 136 9.16 -14.03 -2.19
C ALA A 136 8.90 -12.67 -1.53
N THR A 137 9.68 -11.64 -1.81
CA THR A 137 9.53 -10.31 -1.17
C THR A 137 8.12 -9.75 -1.32
N PHE A 138 7.51 -9.91 -2.50
CA PHE A 138 6.18 -9.37 -2.82
C PHE A 138 5.09 -10.44 -2.84
N ARG A 139 5.31 -11.53 -2.14
CA ARG A 139 4.31 -12.59 -1.93
C ARG A 139 3.97 -12.65 -0.45
N PHE A 140 2.71 -12.93 -0.17
CA PHE A 140 2.24 -13.15 1.18
C PHE A 140 1.44 -14.44 1.25
N VAL A 141 1.82 -15.29 2.20
CA VAL A 141 1.08 -16.50 2.55
C VAL A 141 0.67 -16.38 4.01
N PRO A 142 -0.63 -16.38 4.32
CA PRO A 142 -1.07 -16.30 5.71
C PRO A 142 -0.47 -17.44 6.54
N PRO A 143 0.08 -17.13 7.72
CA PRO A 143 0.56 -18.16 8.64
C PRO A 143 -0.56 -19.10 9.06
N ALA A 144 -0.22 -20.34 9.43
CA ALA A 144 -1.18 -21.29 9.95
C ALA A 144 -1.80 -20.78 11.28
N GLY A 145 -3.12 -20.93 11.44
CA GLY A 145 -3.84 -20.54 12.65
C GLY A 145 -4.18 -19.05 12.76
N VAL A 146 -3.92 -18.28 11.71
CA VAL A 146 -4.27 -16.85 11.64
C VAL A 146 -5.61 -16.67 10.93
N ASP A 147 -6.46 -15.80 11.47
CA ASP A 147 -7.72 -15.44 10.86
C ASP A 147 -7.50 -14.58 9.61
N VAL A 148 -8.08 -14.96 8.48
CA VAL A 148 -8.05 -14.20 7.24
C VAL A 148 -9.42 -13.60 6.99
N VAL A 149 -9.50 -12.27 6.95
CA VAL A 149 -10.73 -11.52 6.71
C VAL A 149 -10.61 -10.66 5.46
N GLY A 150 -11.68 -10.55 4.69
CA GLY A 150 -11.76 -9.68 3.52
C GLY A 150 -12.08 -10.40 2.22
N GLU A 151 -11.71 -9.79 1.11
CA GLU A 151 -12.04 -10.23 -0.24
C GLU A 151 -11.05 -11.28 -0.78
N THR A 152 -10.93 -12.42 -0.12
CA THR A 152 -10.49 -13.60 -0.84
C THR A 152 -11.69 -14.09 -1.64
N ARG A 153 -11.68 -13.92 -2.96
CA ARG A 153 -12.43 -14.86 -3.77
C ARG A 153 -11.73 -16.19 -3.60
N PRO A 154 -12.38 -17.22 -3.04
CA PRO A 154 -12.01 -18.55 -3.41
C PRO A 154 -12.18 -18.56 -4.94
N GLU A 155 -11.15 -18.95 -5.67
CA GLU A 155 -11.40 -19.50 -6.99
C GLU A 155 -12.48 -20.54 -6.77
N ALA A 156 -13.69 -20.22 -7.18
CA ALA A 156 -14.71 -21.23 -7.27
C ALA A 156 -14.17 -22.19 -8.31
N ASP A 157 -13.68 -23.35 -7.86
CA ASP A 157 -13.63 -24.51 -8.67
C ASP A 157 -15.06 -24.69 -9.17
N VAL A 158 -15.31 -24.15 -10.34
CA VAL A 158 -16.50 -24.47 -11.12
C VAL A 158 -16.28 -25.91 -11.55
N VAL A 159 -16.63 -26.82 -10.67
CA VAL A 159 -16.82 -28.21 -11.08
C VAL A 159 -17.96 -28.18 -12.05
N PRO A 160 -17.75 -28.49 -13.34
CA PRO A 160 -18.84 -28.61 -14.27
C PRO A 160 -19.79 -29.68 -13.70
N LEU A 161 -21.01 -29.30 -13.48
CA LEU A 161 -22.06 -30.28 -13.25
C LEU A 161 -22.15 -31.10 -14.53
N ASP A 162 -21.55 -32.27 -14.46
CA ASP A 162 -21.73 -33.29 -15.48
C ASP A 162 -23.22 -33.58 -15.54
N GLU A 163 -23.86 -33.10 -16.57
CA GLU A 163 -25.21 -33.52 -16.95
C GLU A 163 -25.13 -35.02 -17.22
N ARG A 164 -25.46 -35.82 -16.24
CA ARG A 164 -25.77 -37.19 -16.52
C ARG A 164 -27.22 -37.27 -16.95
N ASP A 165 -27.29 -37.46 -18.23
CA ASP A 165 -28.39 -38.06 -18.93
C ASP A 165 -29.08 -39.14 -18.15
N GLU A 166 -30.36 -39.12 -18.21
CA GLU A 166 -31.10 -40.32 -18.46
C GLU A 166 -31.29 -40.60 -19.91
#